data_1ebd7344d8cd69695aa7017b8d658944
#
_entry.id   1ebd7344d8cd69695aa7017b8d658944
#
_cell.length_a   1.000
_cell.length_b   1.000
_cell.length_c   1.000
_cell.angle_alpha   90.00
_cell.angle_beta   90.00
_cell.angle_gamma   90.00
#
_symmetry.space_group_name_H-M   'P 1'
#
loop_
_entity.id
_entity.type
_entity.pdbx_description
1 polymer ?
#
loop_
_entity_poly.entity_id
_entity_poly.type
_entity_poly.pdbx_seq_one_letter_code
_entity_poly.pdbx_strand_id
1 'polypeptide(L)'
;MKPNEKNTWQLAQPVLLNLFREEEERWRHDPTTVLPAFKRELLDAGFEFELLHQSLNYLPACIDVVLPIAVKYFCLSTSINEKQYIRNWFSFRGCTLAVPPLLHEIEENMDKPSWCWELGDTLLRIRDESHAEEYLAIVKDKRYGIGRQNLVLLLGRIKYAPALPILIELLNDQEAALQAMTAISCFKSPDHIRYLEPFLSSHDPDYRKQAEKAIARIRKAAK
;
A
#
# COMPACT_ATOMS: atom_id res chain seq x y z
N MET A 1 -6.15 23.07 16.65
CA MET A 1 -6.78 22.67 15.37
C MET A 1 -8.27 22.54 15.60
N LYS A 2 -9.11 23.26 14.85
CA LYS A 2 -10.58 23.14 14.98
C LYS A 2 -11.01 21.78 14.38
N PRO A 3 -11.87 20.99 15.05
CA PRO A 3 -12.49 19.84 14.46
C PRO A 3 -13.53 20.36 13.48
N ASN A 4 -13.28 20.21 12.20
CA ASN A 4 -14.26 20.50 11.18
C ASN A 4 -14.65 19.23 10.46
N GLU A 5 -15.96 19.08 10.28
CA GLU A 5 -16.73 18.07 9.60
C GLU A 5 -17.12 16.86 10.44
N LYS A 6 -18.39 16.85 10.80
CA LYS A 6 -19.14 15.72 11.29
C LYS A 6 -19.18 14.64 10.21
N ASN A 7 -18.15 13.81 10.19
CA ASN A 7 -18.08 12.67 9.30
C ASN A 7 -19.18 11.67 9.64
N THR A 8 -19.77 11.05 8.65
CA THR A 8 -20.67 9.89 8.74
C THR A 8 -20.16 8.76 9.65
N TRP A 9 -18.87 8.74 9.95
CA TRP A 9 -18.21 7.90 10.96
C TRP A 9 -18.76 8.08 12.37
N GLN A 10 -19.25 9.27 12.76
CA GLN A 10 -19.77 9.51 14.11
C GLN A 10 -21.11 8.77 14.39
N LEU A 11 -21.90 8.48 13.36
CA LEU A 11 -23.17 7.75 13.50
C LEU A 11 -22.99 6.23 13.56
N ALA A 12 -21.90 5.72 13.00
CA ALA A 12 -21.55 4.29 13.05
C ALA A 12 -20.69 3.91 14.27
N GLN A 13 -20.18 4.87 15.03
CA GLN A 13 -19.27 4.65 16.15
C GLN A 13 -19.73 3.62 17.20
N PRO A 14 -20.99 3.64 17.71
CA PRO A 14 -21.39 2.69 18.75
C PRO A 14 -21.40 1.24 18.27
N VAL A 15 -21.83 1.01 17.02
CA VAL A 15 -21.88 -0.34 16.43
C VAL A 15 -20.46 -0.85 16.16
N LEU A 16 -19.60 -0.01 15.57
CA LEU A 16 -18.21 -0.35 15.30
C LEU A 16 -17.42 -0.59 16.60
N LEU A 17 -17.62 0.22 17.63
CA LEU A 17 -16.98 0.02 18.94
C LEU A 17 -17.36 -1.32 19.57
N ASN A 18 -18.64 -1.73 19.47
CA ASN A 18 -19.06 -3.03 19.98
C ASN A 18 -18.43 -4.18 19.19
N LEU A 19 -18.36 -4.08 17.86
CA LEU A 19 -17.69 -5.09 17.03
C LEU A 19 -16.20 -5.23 17.40
N PHE A 20 -15.50 -4.11 17.59
CA PHE A 20 -14.09 -4.15 18.02
C PHE A 20 -13.91 -4.73 19.43
N ARG A 21 -14.85 -4.47 20.38
CA ARG A 21 -14.82 -5.09 21.71
C ARG A 21 -15.03 -6.59 21.64
N GLU A 22 -15.99 -7.06 20.85
CA GLU A 22 -16.25 -8.48 20.63
C GLU A 22 -15.07 -9.17 19.96
N GLU A 23 -14.39 -8.48 19.06
CA GLU A 23 -13.19 -8.97 18.40
C GLU A 23 -12.02 -9.10 19.39
N GLU A 24 -11.75 -8.07 20.20
CA GLU A 24 -10.71 -8.14 21.23
C GLU A 24 -11.02 -9.17 22.33
N GLU A 25 -12.28 -9.42 22.63
CA GLU A 25 -12.65 -10.50 23.57
C GLU A 25 -12.34 -11.87 22.99
N ARG A 26 -12.57 -12.07 21.68
CA ARG A 26 -12.18 -13.31 20.98
C ARG A 26 -10.66 -13.54 21.01
N TRP A 27 -9.87 -12.47 20.83
CA TRP A 27 -8.40 -12.59 20.88
C TRP A 27 -7.88 -13.06 22.23
N ARG A 28 -8.54 -12.70 23.34
CA ARG A 28 -8.14 -13.12 24.70
C ARG A 28 -8.16 -14.64 24.89
N HIS A 29 -8.98 -15.32 24.11
CA HIS A 29 -9.16 -16.77 24.20
C HIS A 29 -8.44 -17.54 23.09
N ASP A 30 -7.79 -16.83 22.16
CA ASP A 30 -7.01 -17.44 21.08
C ASP A 30 -5.51 -17.39 21.42
N PRO A 31 -4.89 -18.54 21.75
CA PRO A 31 -3.46 -18.58 22.09
C PRO A 31 -2.54 -18.36 20.89
N THR A 32 -3.07 -18.35 19.66
CA THR A 32 -2.29 -18.20 18.44
C THR A 32 -2.13 -16.77 17.99
N THR A 33 -2.97 -15.86 18.51
CA THR A 33 -2.95 -14.43 18.14
C THR A 33 -1.85 -13.64 18.83
N VAL A 34 -1.19 -12.77 18.09
CA VAL A 34 -0.19 -11.82 18.62
C VAL A 34 -0.81 -10.50 19.12
N LEU A 35 -2.09 -10.24 18.82
CA LEU A 35 -2.73 -8.95 19.01
C LEU A 35 -2.83 -8.51 20.49
N PRO A 36 -3.10 -9.39 21.50
CA PRO A 36 -3.06 -9.01 22.91
C PRO A 36 -1.68 -8.56 23.38
N ALA A 37 -0.62 -9.21 22.89
CA ALA A 37 0.75 -8.84 23.20
C ALA A 37 1.15 -7.52 22.52
N PHE A 38 0.73 -7.32 21.26
CA PHE A 38 0.89 -6.05 20.55
C PHE A 38 0.21 -4.90 21.29
N LYS A 39 -1.05 -5.08 21.71
CA LYS A 39 -1.78 -4.09 22.52
C LYS A 39 -1.02 -3.74 23.80
N ARG A 40 -0.57 -4.75 24.54
CA ARG A 40 0.15 -4.58 25.81
C ARG A 40 1.43 -3.77 25.63
N GLU A 41 2.25 -4.10 24.63
CA GLU A 41 3.50 -3.40 24.38
C GLU A 41 3.28 -1.90 24.05
N LEU A 42 2.21 -1.57 23.32
CA LEU A 42 1.83 -0.17 23.09
C LEU A 42 1.41 0.55 24.39
N LEU A 43 0.64 -0.12 25.27
CA LEU A 43 0.28 0.44 26.58
C LEU A 43 1.52 0.65 27.46
N ASP A 44 2.45 -0.32 27.47
CA ASP A 44 3.72 -0.23 28.21
C ASP A 44 4.61 0.89 27.67
N ALA A 45 4.49 1.23 26.37
CA ALA A 45 5.16 2.37 25.75
C ALA A 45 4.49 3.73 26.10
N GLY A 46 3.45 3.74 26.92
CA GLY A 46 2.83 4.95 27.46
C GLY A 46 1.63 5.48 26.65
N PHE A 47 1.10 4.69 25.71
CA PHE A 47 -0.14 5.05 25.01
C PHE A 47 -1.36 4.69 25.84
N GLU A 48 -2.35 5.60 25.89
CA GLU A 48 -3.59 5.39 26.64
C GLU A 48 -4.76 5.14 25.68
N PHE A 49 -5.29 3.92 25.65
CA PHE A 49 -6.47 3.54 24.88
C PHE A 49 -7.15 2.29 25.45
N GLU A 50 -8.45 2.19 25.24
CA GLU A 50 -9.24 1.01 25.64
C GLU A 50 -9.12 -0.13 24.62
N LEU A 51 -9.30 0.22 23.33
CA LEU A 51 -9.30 -0.72 22.21
C LEU A 51 -8.08 -0.48 21.30
N LEU A 52 -7.46 -1.55 20.82
CA LEU A 52 -6.22 -1.48 20.07
C LEU A 52 -6.30 -0.53 18.87
N HIS A 53 -7.39 -0.54 18.09
CA HIS A 53 -7.55 0.36 16.94
C HIS A 53 -7.50 1.86 17.31
N GLN A 54 -7.81 2.23 18.55
CA GLN A 54 -7.76 3.63 19.02
C GLN A 54 -6.33 4.16 19.05
N SER A 55 -5.33 3.26 19.14
CA SER A 55 -3.92 3.67 19.09
C SER A 55 -3.53 4.30 17.74
N LEU A 56 -4.30 4.06 16.68
CA LEU A 56 -4.12 4.71 15.38
C LEU A 56 -4.30 6.24 15.45
N ASN A 57 -5.01 6.75 16.47
CA ASN A 57 -5.20 8.19 16.69
C ASN A 57 -3.89 8.92 17.05
N TYR A 58 -2.87 8.19 17.52
CA TYR A 58 -1.55 8.73 17.83
C TYR A 58 -0.64 8.85 16.60
N LEU A 59 -1.06 8.25 15.47
CA LEU A 59 -0.30 8.31 14.22
C LEU A 59 -0.65 9.58 13.41
N PRO A 60 0.29 10.15 12.68
CA PRO A 60 1.70 9.76 12.57
C PRO A 60 2.62 10.37 13.66
N ALA A 61 2.09 11.11 14.64
CA ALA A 61 2.88 11.91 15.58
C ALA A 61 3.86 11.07 16.42
N CYS A 62 3.51 9.80 16.72
CA CYS A 62 4.32 8.89 17.54
C CYS A 62 4.85 7.71 16.73
N ILE A 63 5.05 7.90 15.43
CA ILE A 63 5.43 6.81 14.53
C ILE A 63 6.77 6.15 14.92
N ASP A 64 7.73 6.93 15.41
CA ASP A 64 9.04 6.43 15.80
C ASP A 64 8.98 5.39 16.93
N VAL A 65 7.98 5.46 17.79
CA VAL A 65 7.74 4.49 18.88
C VAL A 65 6.86 3.34 18.40
N VAL A 66 5.79 3.65 17.67
CA VAL A 66 4.79 2.67 17.23
C VAL A 66 5.33 1.76 16.12
N LEU A 67 6.10 2.30 15.18
CA LEU A 67 6.57 1.58 14.00
C LEU A 67 7.41 0.32 14.34
N PRO A 68 8.44 0.39 15.21
CA PRO A 68 9.20 -0.81 15.58
C PRO A 68 8.31 -1.88 16.23
N ILE A 69 7.38 -1.49 17.08
CA ILE A 69 6.44 -2.40 17.74
C ILE A 69 5.52 -3.06 16.72
N ALA A 70 4.90 -2.27 15.84
CA ALA A 70 4.00 -2.79 14.82
C ALA A 70 4.72 -3.74 13.84
N VAL A 71 5.91 -3.39 13.38
CA VAL A 71 6.73 -4.23 12.51
C VAL A 71 7.11 -5.54 13.20
N LYS A 72 7.49 -5.50 14.47
CA LYS A 72 7.77 -6.71 15.27
C LYS A 72 6.58 -7.68 15.26
N TYR A 73 5.39 -7.18 15.56
CA TYR A 73 4.19 -8.05 15.63
C TYR A 73 3.69 -8.47 14.24
N PHE A 74 3.91 -7.67 13.21
CA PHE A 74 3.68 -8.09 11.83
C PHE A 74 4.56 -9.30 11.45
N CYS A 75 5.83 -9.29 11.85
CA CYS A 75 6.76 -10.40 11.61
C CYS A 75 6.44 -11.64 12.46
N LEU A 76 5.95 -11.45 13.69
CA LEU A 76 5.61 -12.56 14.59
C LEU A 76 4.30 -13.25 14.21
N SER A 77 3.36 -12.55 13.58
CA SER A 77 2.10 -13.12 13.17
C SER A 77 2.25 -14.11 12.02
N THR A 78 1.56 -15.24 12.13
CA THR A 78 1.42 -16.23 11.05
C THR A 78 0.09 -16.10 10.29
N SER A 79 -0.81 -15.23 10.77
CA SER A 79 -2.13 -15.01 10.20
C SER A 79 -2.13 -13.82 9.24
N ILE A 80 -2.56 -14.04 7.99
CA ILE A 80 -2.76 -12.94 7.02
C ILE A 80 -3.76 -11.91 7.55
N ASN A 81 -4.85 -12.34 8.19
CA ASN A 81 -5.85 -11.41 8.74
C ASN A 81 -5.25 -10.49 9.81
N GLU A 82 -4.39 -11.01 10.68
CA GLU A 82 -3.67 -10.19 11.66
C GLU A 82 -2.68 -9.25 10.99
N LYS A 83 -1.92 -9.73 10.01
CA LYS A 83 -1.00 -8.91 9.23
C LYS A 83 -1.73 -7.79 8.49
N GLN A 84 -2.91 -8.06 7.90
CA GLN A 84 -3.79 -7.04 7.31
C GLN A 84 -4.19 -5.98 8.32
N TYR A 85 -4.51 -6.40 9.56
CA TYR A 85 -4.85 -5.49 10.63
C TYR A 85 -3.64 -4.66 11.07
N ILE A 86 -2.51 -5.30 11.41
CA ILE A 86 -1.30 -4.67 11.94
C ILE A 86 -0.68 -3.68 10.93
N ARG A 87 -0.72 -3.95 9.61
CA ARG A 87 -0.14 -3.04 8.62
C ARG A 87 -0.72 -1.62 8.64
N ASN A 88 -1.90 -1.39 9.23
CA ASN A 88 -2.47 -0.06 9.37
C ASN A 88 -1.59 0.88 10.20
N TRP A 89 -0.77 0.34 11.11
CA TRP A 89 0.12 1.13 11.96
C TRP A 89 1.37 1.63 11.25
N PHE A 90 1.67 1.15 10.05
CA PHE A 90 2.83 1.61 9.27
C PHE A 90 2.55 1.92 7.79
N SER A 91 1.27 2.04 7.42
CA SER A 91 0.88 2.43 6.05
C SER A 91 0.99 3.94 5.80
N PHE A 92 2.11 4.55 6.19
CA PHE A 92 2.35 5.99 6.08
C PHE A 92 3.67 6.28 5.40
N ARG A 93 3.78 7.48 4.81
CA ARG A 93 5.01 7.91 4.17
C ARG A 93 6.17 7.95 5.17
N GLY A 94 7.29 7.32 4.80
CA GLY A 94 8.51 7.30 5.60
C GLY A 94 8.64 6.14 6.58
N CYS A 95 7.65 5.23 6.66
CA CYS A 95 7.73 4.01 7.48
C CYS A 95 8.69 2.97 6.87
N THR A 96 9.92 3.36 6.58
CA THR A 96 10.88 2.56 5.81
C THR A 96 11.32 1.28 6.51
N LEU A 97 11.27 1.24 7.85
CA LEU A 97 11.53 0.04 8.64
C LEU A 97 10.61 -1.13 8.28
N ALA A 98 9.40 -0.83 7.78
CA ALA A 98 8.43 -1.86 7.38
C ALA A 98 8.70 -2.44 5.98
N VAL A 99 9.56 -1.81 5.16
CA VAL A 99 9.74 -2.21 3.75
C VAL A 99 10.34 -3.61 3.61
N PRO A 100 11.45 -3.98 4.26
CA PRO A 100 12.00 -5.33 4.14
C PRO A 100 11.03 -6.44 4.56
N PRO A 101 10.31 -6.33 5.71
CA PRO A 101 9.29 -7.33 6.07
C PRO A 101 8.14 -7.44 5.07
N LEU A 102 7.71 -6.32 4.47
CA LEU A 102 6.65 -6.33 3.46
C LEU A 102 7.10 -7.01 2.16
N LEU A 103 8.35 -6.78 1.73
CA LEU A 103 8.93 -7.45 0.58
C LEU A 103 9.06 -8.94 0.80
N HIS A 104 9.59 -9.35 1.95
CA HIS A 104 9.67 -10.77 2.33
C HIS A 104 8.29 -11.43 2.33
N GLU A 105 7.27 -10.77 2.88
CA GLU A 105 5.90 -11.29 2.90
C GLU A 105 5.30 -11.41 1.49
N ILE A 106 5.64 -10.52 0.56
CA ILE A 106 5.24 -10.64 -0.86
C ILE A 106 5.90 -11.86 -1.50
N GLU A 107 7.18 -12.10 -1.26
CA GLU A 107 7.93 -13.22 -1.81
C GLU A 107 7.39 -14.58 -1.32
N GLU A 108 7.11 -14.68 -0.02
CA GLU A 108 6.56 -15.90 0.61
C GLU A 108 5.11 -16.22 0.19
N ASN A 109 4.38 -15.23 -0.34
CA ASN A 109 2.96 -15.37 -0.68
C ASN A 109 2.67 -15.06 -2.17
N MET A 110 3.60 -15.37 -3.07
CA MET A 110 3.45 -15.14 -4.52
C MET A 110 2.19 -15.78 -5.10
N ASP A 111 1.73 -16.89 -4.52
CA ASP A 111 0.51 -17.61 -4.88
C ASP A 111 -0.78 -16.93 -4.40
N LYS A 112 -0.67 -15.82 -3.67
CA LYS A 112 -1.80 -15.03 -3.13
C LYS A 112 -1.80 -13.61 -3.70
N PRO A 113 -2.14 -13.41 -4.98
CA PRO A 113 -1.95 -12.13 -5.66
C PRO A 113 -2.75 -10.98 -5.04
N SER A 114 -3.90 -11.24 -4.43
CA SER A 114 -4.69 -10.21 -3.73
C SER A 114 -3.96 -9.71 -2.47
N TRP A 115 -3.32 -10.61 -1.72
CA TRP A 115 -2.52 -10.25 -0.57
C TRP A 115 -1.28 -9.45 -0.98
N CYS A 116 -0.56 -9.89 -2.01
CA CYS A 116 0.56 -9.14 -2.59
C CYS A 116 0.13 -7.74 -3.06
N TRP A 117 -1.08 -7.63 -3.62
CA TRP A 117 -1.64 -6.33 -4.02
C TRP A 117 -1.82 -5.38 -2.83
N GLU A 118 -2.33 -5.88 -1.70
CA GLU A 118 -2.52 -5.10 -0.48
C GLU A 118 -1.17 -4.66 0.14
N LEU A 119 -0.18 -5.56 0.16
CA LEU A 119 1.18 -5.23 0.62
C LEU A 119 1.81 -4.18 -0.30
N GLY A 120 1.62 -4.32 -1.61
CA GLY A 120 2.03 -3.32 -2.60
C GLY A 120 1.37 -1.95 -2.39
N ASP A 121 0.09 -1.88 -1.99
CA ASP A 121 -0.57 -0.62 -1.62
C ASP A 121 0.09 0.03 -0.40
N THR A 122 0.48 -0.78 0.58
CA THR A 122 1.22 -0.29 1.75
C THR A 122 2.57 0.29 1.34
N LEU A 123 3.35 -0.42 0.53
CA LEU A 123 4.63 0.07 -0.02
C LEU A 123 4.43 1.36 -0.84
N LEU A 124 3.37 1.43 -1.64
CA LEU A 124 3.01 2.62 -2.41
C LEU A 124 2.71 3.84 -1.53
N ARG A 125 2.21 3.66 -0.31
CA ARG A 125 1.97 4.72 0.69
C ARG A 125 3.26 5.13 1.39
N ILE A 126 4.12 4.17 1.75
CA ILE A 126 5.42 4.39 2.39
C ILE A 126 6.34 5.19 1.46
N ARG A 127 6.38 4.88 0.16
CA ARG A 127 7.18 5.53 -0.89
C ARG A 127 8.68 5.54 -0.59
N ASP A 128 9.19 4.43 -0.15
CA ASP A 128 10.63 4.25 -0.04
C ASP A 128 11.27 4.08 -1.43
N GLU A 129 12.39 4.76 -1.65
CA GLU A 129 13.14 4.72 -2.91
C GLU A 129 14.35 3.78 -2.84
N SER A 130 14.79 3.43 -1.64
CA SER A 130 16.02 2.65 -1.42
C SER A 130 15.91 1.21 -1.87
N HIS A 131 14.68 0.67 -1.99
CA HIS A 131 14.37 -0.70 -2.42
C HIS A 131 13.78 -0.77 -3.84
N ALA A 132 14.09 0.24 -4.68
CA ALA A 132 13.52 0.32 -6.02
C ALA A 132 13.90 -0.86 -6.94
N GLU A 133 15.07 -1.47 -6.74
CA GLU A 133 15.51 -2.65 -7.50
C GLU A 133 14.71 -3.89 -7.15
N GLU A 134 14.41 -4.10 -5.87
CA GLU A 134 13.56 -5.20 -5.40
C GLU A 134 12.13 -5.05 -5.92
N TYR A 135 11.57 -3.83 -5.89
CA TYR A 135 10.26 -3.57 -6.51
C TYR A 135 10.26 -3.91 -7.99
N LEU A 136 11.33 -3.52 -8.71
CA LEU A 136 11.47 -3.80 -10.13
C LEU A 136 11.58 -5.30 -10.41
N ALA A 137 12.28 -6.05 -9.56
CA ALA A 137 12.39 -7.50 -9.68
C ALA A 137 11.02 -8.18 -9.60
N ILE A 138 10.19 -7.80 -8.62
CA ILE A 138 8.81 -8.30 -8.46
C ILE A 138 7.95 -7.90 -9.67
N VAL A 139 8.06 -6.66 -10.15
CA VAL A 139 7.29 -6.16 -11.29
C VAL A 139 7.58 -6.93 -12.58
N LYS A 140 8.81 -7.39 -12.78
CA LYS A 140 9.20 -8.21 -13.93
C LYS A 140 8.62 -9.63 -13.90
N ASP A 141 8.35 -10.15 -12.74
CA ASP A 141 7.89 -11.53 -12.58
C ASP A 141 6.37 -11.63 -12.70
N LYS A 142 5.93 -12.17 -13.84
CA LYS A 142 4.50 -12.34 -14.14
C LYS A 142 3.76 -13.27 -13.18
N ARG A 143 4.46 -14.12 -12.42
CA ARG A 143 3.84 -15.04 -11.46
C ARG A 143 3.10 -14.33 -10.34
N TYR A 144 3.47 -13.08 -10.03
CA TYR A 144 2.75 -12.25 -9.05
C TYR A 144 1.39 -11.73 -9.54
N GLY A 145 1.05 -11.88 -10.83
CA GLY A 145 -0.23 -11.46 -11.38
C GLY A 145 -0.58 -10.00 -11.04
N ILE A 146 -1.80 -9.77 -10.54
CA ILE A 146 -2.26 -8.44 -10.12
C ILE A 146 -1.48 -7.88 -8.91
N GLY A 147 -0.79 -8.72 -8.14
CA GLY A 147 0.03 -8.29 -7.00
C GLY A 147 1.11 -7.28 -7.36
N ARG A 148 1.54 -7.25 -8.65
CA ARG A 148 2.52 -6.29 -9.15
C ARG A 148 2.01 -4.86 -9.30
N GLN A 149 0.69 -4.66 -9.41
CA GLN A 149 0.07 -3.40 -9.87
C GLN A 149 0.50 -2.19 -9.04
N ASN A 150 0.49 -2.30 -7.73
CA ASN A 150 0.85 -1.19 -6.84
C ASN A 150 2.34 -0.87 -6.87
N LEU A 151 3.19 -1.88 -7.10
CA LEU A 151 4.63 -1.67 -7.29
C LEU A 151 4.94 -0.99 -8.63
N VAL A 152 4.19 -1.31 -9.69
CA VAL A 152 4.26 -0.56 -10.97
C VAL A 152 3.96 0.92 -10.73
N LEU A 153 2.91 1.24 -9.98
CA LEU A 153 2.58 2.61 -9.62
C LEU A 153 3.66 3.27 -8.75
N LEU A 154 4.23 2.52 -7.80
CA LEU A 154 5.30 2.99 -6.93
C LEU A 154 6.53 3.40 -7.72
N LEU A 155 7.03 2.54 -8.62
CA LEU A 155 8.18 2.82 -9.48
C LEU A 155 7.97 4.09 -10.32
N GLY A 156 6.76 4.31 -10.84
CA GLY A 156 6.41 5.55 -11.51
C GLY A 156 6.41 6.77 -10.59
N ARG A 157 5.87 6.64 -9.38
CA ARG A 157 5.79 7.75 -8.41
C ARG A 157 7.14 8.20 -7.88
N ILE A 158 8.06 7.27 -7.64
CA ILE A 158 9.45 7.56 -7.26
C ILE A 158 10.32 7.91 -8.48
N LYS A 159 9.77 7.79 -9.70
CA LYS A 159 10.45 8.08 -10.97
C LYS A 159 11.75 7.27 -11.14
N TYR A 160 11.72 6.00 -10.76
CA TYR A 160 12.88 5.13 -10.89
C TYR A 160 13.20 4.89 -12.37
N ALA A 161 14.21 5.59 -12.88
CA ALA A 161 14.53 5.61 -14.31
C ALA A 161 14.81 4.21 -14.92
N PRO A 162 15.49 3.27 -14.23
CA PRO A 162 15.69 1.92 -14.74
C PRO A 162 14.40 1.12 -14.96
N ALA A 163 13.27 1.52 -14.34
CA ALA A 163 11.99 0.85 -14.56
C ALA A 163 11.31 1.25 -15.87
N LEU A 164 11.67 2.37 -16.50
CA LEU A 164 10.95 2.90 -17.66
C LEU A 164 10.84 1.91 -18.83
N PRO A 165 11.90 1.19 -19.25
CA PRO A 165 11.77 0.18 -20.31
C PRO A 165 10.75 -0.90 -19.97
N ILE A 166 10.75 -1.39 -18.73
CA ILE A 166 9.82 -2.42 -18.26
C ILE A 166 8.38 -1.88 -18.19
N LEU A 167 8.19 -0.62 -17.74
CA LEU A 167 6.87 0.02 -17.75
C LEU A 167 6.30 0.14 -19.17
N ILE A 168 7.15 0.38 -20.19
CA ILE A 168 6.73 0.41 -21.59
C ILE A 168 6.34 -1.00 -22.07
N GLU A 169 7.09 -2.04 -21.70
CA GLU A 169 6.74 -3.44 -22.02
C GLU A 169 5.40 -3.84 -21.38
N LEU A 170 5.14 -3.40 -20.14
CA LEU A 170 3.91 -3.66 -19.41
C LEU A 170 2.66 -2.99 -20.02
N LEU A 171 2.79 -2.08 -20.96
CA LEU A 171 1.64 -1.56 -21.71
C LEU A 171 0.88 -2.66 -22.49
N ASN A 172 1.56 -3.78 -22.78
CA ASN A 172 0.97 -4.96 -23.44
C ASN A 172 0.58 -6.07 -22.43
N ASP A 173 0.67 -5.81 -21.14
CA ASP A 173 0.33 -6.77 -20.10
C ASP A 173 -1.11 -6.51 -19.61
N GLN A 174 -2.00 -7.51 -19.75
CA GLN A 174 -3.42 -7.36 -19.43
C GLN A 174 -3.68 -7.02 -17.95
N GLU A 175 -2.81 -7.46 -17.05
CA GLU A 175 -2.96 -7.24 -15.61
C GLU A 175 -2.38 -5.91 -15.13
N ALA A 176 -1.40 -5.34 -15.84
CA ALA A 176 -0.65 -4.18 -15.36
C ALA A 176 -0.64 -2.96 -16.29
N ALA A 177 -1.21 -3.05 -17.51
CA ALA A 177 -1.15 -1.99 -18.52
C ALA A 177 -1.71 -0.64 -18.04
N LEU A 178 -2.84 -0.64 -17.33
CA LEU A 178 -3.45 0.60 -16.83
C LEU A 178 -2.55 1.29 -15.78
N GLN A 179 -1.91 0.49 -14.92
CA GLN A 179 -0.94 0.97 -13.94
C GLN A 179 0.33 1.48 -14.62
N ALA A 180 0.79 0.77 -15.65
CA ALA A 180 1.95 1.17 -16.45
C ALA A 180 1.74 2.53 -17.15
N MET A 181 0.57 2.76 -17.76
CA MET A 181 0.21 4.08 -18.32
C MET A 181 0.30 5.19 -17.27
N THR A 182 -0.25 4.92 -16.07
CA THR A 182 -0.17 5.86 -14.94
C THR A 182 1.27 6.12 -14.54
N ALA A 183 2.06 5.06 -14.37
CA ALA A 183 3.47 5.12 -13.95
C ALA A 183 4.33 5.92 -14.95
N ILE A 184 4.20 5.64 -16.26
CA ILE A 184 4.90 6.37 -17.33
C ILE A 184 4.57 7.87 -17.26
N SER A 185 3.31 8.24 -17.01
CA SER A 185 2.90 9.64 -16.91
C SER A 185 3.55 10.38 -15.74
N CYS A 186 4.02 9.68 -14.70
CA CYS A 186 4.69 10.28 -13.55
C CYS A 186 6.09 10.83 -13.89
N PHE A 187 6.75 10.32 -14.92
CA PHE A 187 8.04 10.83 -15.40
C PHE A 187 7.93 12.21 -16.07
N LYS A 188 6.73 12.60 -16.50
CA LYS A 188 6.42 13.93 -17.05
C LYS A 188 7.20 14.35 -18.30
N SER A 189 7.86 13.41 -19.01
CA SER A 189 8.54 13.70 -20.26
C SER A 189 7.55 13.68 -21.43
N PRO A 190 7.49 14.74 -22.27
CA PRO A 190 6.70 14.74 -23.50
C PRO A 190 6.99 13.58 -24.44
N ASP A 191 8.25 13.11 -24.47
CA ASP A 191 8.67 11.99 -25.32
C ASP A 191 7.96 10.68 -24.99
N HIS A 192 7.39 10.56 -23.78
CA HIS A 192 6.66 9.37 -23.37
C HIS A 192 5.24 9.31 -23.94
N ILE A 193 4.69 10.44 -24.45
CA ILE A 193 3.35 10.49 -25.04
C ILE A 193 3.21 9.47 -26.18
N ARG A 194 4.25 9.29 -27.01
CA ARG A 194 4.27 8.35 -28.13
C ARG A 194 3.93 6.91 -27.75
N TYR A 195 4.24 6.50 -26.52
CA TYR A 195 3.92 5.15 -26.02
C TYR A 195 2.46 4.99 -25.60
N LEU A 196 1.78 6.11 -25.29
CA LEU A 196 0.41 6.15 -24.82
C LEU A 196 -0.62 6.41 -25.92
N GLU A 197 -0.22 7.13 -26.99
CA GLU A 197 -1.09 7.48 -28.12
C GLU A 197 -1.79 6.30 -28.78
N PRO A 198 -1.15 5.11 -28.99
CA PRO A 198 -1.85 3.97 -29.59
C PRO A 198 -3.11 3.53 -28.82
N PHE A 199 -3.14 3.76 -27.50
CA PHE A 199 -4.27 3.36 -26.65
C PHE A 199 -5.46 4.31 -26.72
N LEU A 200 -5.34 5.50 -27.33
CA LEU A 200 -6.45 6.41 -27.56
C LEU A 200 -7.52 5.83 -28.51
N SER A 201 -7.12 4.90 -29.38
CA SER A 201 -8.00 4.17 -30.30
C SER A 201 -8.32 2.73 -29.84
N SER A 202 -8.00 2.36 -28.62
CA SER A 202 -8.32 1.04 -28.07
C SER A 202 -9.83 0.76 -28.10
N HIS A 203 -10.22 -0.48 -28.39
CA HIS A 203 -11.63 -0.92 -28.25
C HIS A 203 -12.09 -0.89 -26.80
N ASP A 204 -11.19 -1.10 -25.82
CA ASP A 204 -11.48 -1.04 -24.40
C ASP A 204 -11.58 0.42 -23.92
N PRO A 205 -12.71 0.84 -23.35
CA PRO A 205 -12.91 2.20 -22.86
C PRO A 205 -12.02 2.57 -21.68
N ASP A 206 -11.61 1.61 -20.84
CA ASP A 206 -10.73 1.86 -19.70
C ASP A 206 -9.31 2.20 -20.16
N TYR A 207 -8.82 1.51 -21.17
CA TYR A 207 -7.53 1.83 -21.81
C TYR A 207 -7.55 3.23 -22.42
N ARG A 208 -8.60 3.58 -23.21
CA ARG A 208 -8.73 4.94 -23.79
C ARG A 208 -8.71 6.02 -22.72
N LYS A 209 -9.57 5.89 -21.72
CA LYS A 209 -9.67 6.84 -20.61
C LYS A 209 -8.39 6.98 -19.81
N GLN A 210 -7.68 5.87 -19.61
CA GLN A 210 -6.40 5.89 -18.88
C GLN A 210 -5.29 6.55 -19.70
N ALA A 211 -5.21 6.28 -21.00
CA ALA A 211 -4.28 6.93 -21.91
C ALA A 211 -4.51 8.45 -21.98
N GLU A 212 -5.77 8.88 -22.13
CA GLU A 212 -6.14 10.30 -22.11
C GLU A 212 -5.68 11.01 -20.82
N LYS A 213 -5.94 10.39 -19.66
CA LYS A 213 -5.51 10.93 -18.35
C LYS A 213 -3.99 11.02 -18.24
N ALA A 214 -3.28 9.98 -18.67
CA ALA A 214 -1.84 9.92 -18.61
C ALA A 214 -1.20 11.00 -19.52
N ILE A 215 -1.66 11.14 -20.75
CA ILE A 215 -1.21 12.16 -21.71
C ILE A 215 -1.52 13.57 -21.18
N ALA A 216 -2.73 13.80 -20.65
CA ALA A 216 -3.11 15.08 -20.08
C ALA A 216 -2.21 15.48 -18.91
N ARG A 217 -1.83 14.52 -18.05
CA ARG A 217 -0.88 14.74 -16.95
C ARG A 217 0.49 15.16 -17.45
N ILE A 218 1.02 14.51 -18.49
CA ILE A 218 2.30 14.86 -19.08
C ILE A 218 2.25 16.26 -19.69
N ARG A 219 1.24 16.56 -20.51
CA ARG A 219 1.07 17.87 -21.16
C ARG A 219 0.91 19.02 -20.15
N LYS A 220 0.22 18.78 -19.03
CA LYS A 220 0.10 19.77 -17.95
C LYS A 220 1.43 20.09 -17.27
N ALA A 221 2.33 19.13 -17.19
CA ALA A 221 3.63 19.30 -16.55
C ALA A 221 4.68 19.95 -17.47
N ALA A 222 4.42 20.02 -18.78
CA ALA A 222 5.28 20.64 -19.79
C ALA A 222 4.95 22.12 -20.05
N LYS A 223 3.86 22.63 -19.45
CA LYS A 223 3.47 24.06 -19.41
C LYS A 223 4.06 24.74 -18.19
#